data_0ca7f32d8306fd2530de5e91ec91d4f8
#
_entry.id   0ca7f32d8306fd2530de5e91ec91d4f8
#
_cell.length_a   1.000
_cell.length_b   1.000
_cell.length_c   1.000
_cell.angle_alpha   90.00
_cell.angle_beta   90.00
_cell.angle_gamma   90.00
#
_symmetry.space_group_name_H-M   'P 1'
#
loop_
_entity.id
_entity.type
_entity.pdbx_description
1 polymer ?
#
loop_
_entity_poly.entity_id
_entity_poly.type
_entity_poly.pdbx_seq_one_letter_code
_entity_poly.pdbx_strand_id
1 'polypeptide(L)'
;VLYERYREDAYTRGFKVYTTLSSSHQEAAYAAVRKGVTEYDRRHGYRGAESYVELGPQPSDEDFEDALQDETESDDIYPALVLEISPKAVKVYRKGGEMLEIGGGGLKFAQRMLGDKAPANQRLRRGAVIRIQKDEKGQWQITQLPQVDAALVSLDPQDGAIRALVGSFDFGRNKYNHVTQALRQPGSSFK
;
A
#
# COMPACT_ATOMS: atom_id res chain seq x y z
N VAL A 1 7.29 25.26 1.39
CA VAL A 1 8.07 26.21 2.23
C VAL A 1 9.40 26.55 1.57
N LEU A 2 10.34 25.58 1.37
CA LEU A 2 11.64 25.90 0.77
C LEU A 2 11.50 26.47 -0.65
N TYR A 3 10.73 25.82 -1.52
CA TYR A 3 10.47 26.27 -2.87
C TYR A 3 9.77 27.63 -2.93
N GLU A 4 8.82 27.89 -2.05
CA GLU A 4 8.16 29.21 -1.95
C GLU A 4 9.15 30.33 -1.64
N ARG A 5 10.16 30.03 -0.80
CA ARG A 5 11.15 31.00 -0.35
C ARG A 5 12.35 31.14 -1.30
N TYR A 6 12.80 30.04 -1.90
CA TYR A 6 14.06 29.99 -2.65
C TYR A 6 13.90 29.62 -4.12
N ARG A 7 12.66 29.30 -4.57
CA ARG A 7 12.37 28.90 -5.96
C ARG A 7 13.30 27.79 -6.44
N GLU A 8 13.89 27.93 -7.63
CA GLU A 8 14.80 26.94 -8.24
C GLU A 8 16.06 26.68 -7.39
N ASP A 9 16.52 27.66 -6.65
CA ASP A 9 17.63 27.49 -5.70
C ASP A 9 17.37 26.39 -4.66
N ALA A 10 16.11 26.10 -4.35
CA ALA A 10 15.74 25.04 -3.40
C ALA A 10 16.25 23.66 -3.86
N TYR A 11 16.42 23.44 -5.15
CA TYR A 11 16.87 22.17 -5.72
C TYR A 11 18.38 22.13 -6.03
N THR A 12 19.01 23.27 -6.19
CA THR A 12 20.38 23.37 -6.74
C THR A 12 21.43 23.76 -5.69
N ARG A 13 21.06 24.49 -4.64
CA ARG A 13 22.01 25.04 -3.66
C ARG A 13 22.43 24.09 -2.55
N GLY A 14 21.85 22.87 -2.45
CA GLY A 14 22.23 21.88 -1.45
C GLY A 14 21.98 22.34 0.00
N PHE A 15 20.82 22.93 0.28
CA PHE A 15 20.45 23.38 1.61
C PHE A 15 20.44 22.24 2.64
N LYS A 16 21.01 22.47 3.82
CA LYS A 16 20.80 21.65 4.99
C LYS A 16 19.58 22.15 5.76
N VAL A 17 18.56 21.31 5.87
CA VAL A 17 17.29 21.65 6.51
C VAL A 17 17.20 20.95 7.86
N TYR A 18 17.20 21.74 8.95
CA TYR A 18 16.99 21.23 10.30
C TYR A 18 15.51 21.38 10.66
N THR A 19 14.89 20.29 11.05
CA THR A 19 13.48 20.23 11.46
C THR A 19 13.35 19.85 12.90
N THR A 20 12.14 19.99 13.46
CA THR A 20 11.79 19.55 14.82
C THR A 20 11.34 18.09 14.88
N LEU A 21 11.29 17.39 13.73
CA LEU A 21 10.88 16.00 13.63
C LEU A 21 11.80 15.09 14.45
N SER A 22 11.21 14.13 15.15
CA SER A 22 11.90 13.04 15.81
C SER A 22 11.77 11.77 14.99
N SER A 23 12.88 11.11 14.62
CA SER A 23 12.85 9.90 13.80
C SER A 23 11.97 8.82 14.41
N SER A 24 12.11 8.56 15.72
CA SER A 24 11.31 7.54 16.41
C SER A 24 9.81 7.85 16.42
N HIS A 25 9.42 9.13 16.59
CA HIS A 25 8.03 9.54 16.52
C HIS A 25 7.50 9.46 15.09
N GLN A 26 8.32 9.82 14.10
CA GLN A 26 7.93 9.75 12.67
C GLN A 26 7.70 8.29 12.23
N GLU A 27 8.60 7.37 12.61
CA GLU A 27 8.47 5.94 12.32
C GLU A 27 7.22 5.34 12.98
N ALA A 28 6.98 5.66 14.25
CA ALA A 28 5.79 5.20 14.97
C ALA A 28 4.50 5.75 14.35
N ALA A 29 4.49 7.02 13.97
CA ALA A 29 3.35 7.65 13.31
C ALA A 29 3.07 7.03 11.94
N TYR A 30 4.12 6.77 11.15
CA TYR A 30 4.01 6.13 9.85
C TYR A 30 3.43 4.72 9.97
N ALA A 31 3.99 3.91 10.87
CA ALA A 31 3.49 2.56 11.13
C ALA A 31 2.02 2.57 11.61
N ALA A 32 1.64 3.53 12.47
CA ALA A 32 0.27 3.66 12.96
C ALA A 32 -0.71 4.02 11.85
N VAL A 33 -0.38 4.96 10.96
CA VAL A 33 -1.21 5.33 9.80
C VAL A 33 -1.39 4.13 8.87
N ARG A 34 -0.30 3.45 8.50
CA ARG A 34 -0.36 2.26 7.63
C ARG A 34 -1.22 1.16 8.24
N LYS A 35 -0.98 0.83 9.50
CA LYS A 35 -1.77 -0.18 10.22
C LYS A 35 -3.25 0.20 10.28
N GLY A 36 -3.57 1.41 10.72
CA GLY A 36 -4.95 1.87 10.88
C GLY A 36 -5.73 1.90 9.56
N VAL A 37 -5.11 2.39 8.49
CA VAL A 37 -5.71 2.44 7.15
C VAL A 37 -5.92 1.04 6.59
N THR A 38 -4.92 0.16 6.71
CA THR A 38 -5.02 -1.23 6.25
C THR A 38 -6.11 -2.00 7.01
N GLU A 39 -6.18 -1.87 8.34
CA GLU A 39 -7.22 -2.51 9.15
C GLU A 39 -8.61 -1.99 8.82
N TYR A 40 -8.75 -0.69 8.59
CA TYR A 40 -10.00 -0.10 8.16
C TYR A 40 -10.44 -0.66 6.81
N ASP A 41 -9.57 -0.65 5.81
CA ASP A 41 -9.85 -1.12 4.46
C ASP A 41 -10.20 -2.62 4.45
N ARG A 42 -9.49 -3.45 5.22
CA ARG A 42 -9.78 -4.89 5.36
C ARG A 42 -11.18 -5.18 5.92
N ARG A 43 -11.72 -4.34 6.81
CA ARG A 43 -13.09 -4.49 7.34
C ARG A 43 -14.17 -4.31 6.25
N HIS A 44 -13.85 -3.61 5.17
CA HIS A 44 -14.76 -3.42 4.02
C HIS A 44 -14.69 -4.55 3.00
N GLY A 45 -13.82 -5.54 3.22
CA GLY A 45 -13.69 -6.73 2.41
C GLY A 45 -12.73 -6.60 1.23
N TYR A 46 -12.38 -7.74 0.67
CA TYR A 46 -11.49 -7.83 -0.49
C TYR A 46 -12.25 -7.47 -1.78
N ARG A 47 -11.66 -6.60 -2.59
CA ARG A 47 -12.29 -6.08 -3.81
C ARG A 47 -12.01 -6.89 -5.08
N GLY A 48 -11.13 -7.90 -5.00
CA GLY A 48 -10.70 -8.68 -6.15
C GLY A 48 -9.33 -8.29 -6.68
N ALA A 49 -9.01 -8.77 -7.88
CA ALA A 49 -7.78 -8.42 -8.58
C ALA A 49 -7.79 -6.95 -9.04
N GLU A 50 -6.61 -6.32 -9.09
CA GLU A 50 -6.46 -4.95 -9.63
C GLU A 50 -6.61 -4.93 -11.15
N SER A 51 -6.06 -5.95 -11.81
CA SER A 51 -6.13 -6.13 -13.25
C SER A 51 -6.01 -7.61 -13.63
N TYR A 52 -6.14 -7.90 -14.93
CA TYR A 52 -5.97 -9.24 -15.46
C TYR A 52 -5.12 -9.18 -16.73
N VAL A 53 -4.12 -10.05 -16.80
CA VAL A 53 -3.24 -10.22 -17.96
C VAL A 53 -3.54 -11.57 -18.60
N GLU A 54 -3.62 -11.60 -19.92
CA GLU A 54 -3.75 -12.85 -20.67
C GLU A 54 -2.37 -13.51 -20.80
N LEU A 55 -2.20 -14.60 -20.07
CA LEU A 55 -1.00 -15.42 -20.14
C LEU A 55 -1.19 -16.52 -21.18
N GLY A 56 -0.27 -16.62 -22.12
CA GLY A 56 -0.21 -17.72 -23.07
C GLY A 56 -0.18 -19.11 -22.42
N PRO A 57 -0.25 -20.19 -23.20
CA PRO A 57 -0.24 -21.56 -22.65
C PRO A 57 1.08 -21.95 -21.98
N GLN A 58 2.20 -21.37 -22.42
CA GLN A 58 3.54 -21.58 -21.87
C GLN A 58 4.23 -20.23 -21.72
N PRO A 59 3.87 -19.43 -20.69
CA PRO A 59 4.49 -18.14 -20.46
C PRO A 59 5.91 -18.30 -19.91
N SER A 60 6.78 -17.41 -20.30
CA SER A 60 8.15 -17.28 -19.79
C SER A 60 8.21 -16.40 -18.55
N ASP A 61 9.35 -16.37 -17.87
CA ASP A 61 9.58 -15.44 -16.76
C ASP A 61 9.54 -13.96 -17.24
N GLU A 62 9.91 -13.70 -18.50
CA GLU A 62 9.83 -12.37 -19.12
C GLU A 62 8.37 -11.92 -19.27
N ASP A 63 7.46 -12.81 -19.65
CA ASP A 63 6.01 -12.50 -19.70
C ASP A 63 5.46 -12.14 -18.33
N PHE A 64 6.00 -12.72 -17.25
CA PHE A 64 5.60 -12.40 -15.87
C PHE A 64 6.14 -11.05 -15.42
N GLU A 65 7.41 -10.74 -15.76
CA GLU A 65 7.99 -9.43 -15.46
C GLU A 65 7.25 -8.32 -16.20
N ASP A 66 6.96 -8.52 -17.50
CA ASP A 66 6.20 -7.57 -18.31
C ASP A 66 4.80 -7.33 -17.76
N ALA A 67 4.13 -8.39 -17.27
CA ALA A 67 2.81 -8.30 -16.66
C ALA A 67 2.79 -7.42 -15.38
N LEU A 68 3.93 -7.30 -14.71
CA LEU A 68 4.09 -6.50 -13.49
C LEU A 68 4.93 -5.22 -13.70
N GLN A 69 5.32 -4.90 -14.95
CA GLN A 69 6.25 -3.82 -15.25
C GLN A 69 5.78 -2.47 -14.69
N ASP A 70 4.53 -2.13 -14.90
CA ASP A 70 3.93 -0.86 -14.49
C ASP A 70 3.43 -0.85 -13.03
N GLU A 71 3.49 -2.02 -12.38
CA GLU A 71 3.03 -2.14 -10.99
C GLU A 71 4.10 -1.70 -10.01
N THR A 72 3.76 -0.75 -9.15
CA THR A 72 4.65 -0.23 -8.11
C THR A 72 4.39 -0.90 -6.77
N GLU A 73 5.45 -1.15 -6.03
CA GLU A 73 5.38 -1.58 -4.63
C GLU A 73 4.90 -0.42 -3.75
N SER A 74 4.27 -0.75 -2.64
CA SER A 74 3.89 0.21 -1.60
C SER A 74 4.45 -0.28 -0.27
N ASP A 75 5.73 0.03 -0.04
CA ASP A 75 6.48 -0.42 1.14
C ASP A 75 6.53 -1.96 1.22
N ASP A 76 5.80 -2.54 2.17
CA ASP A 76 5.69 -3.97 2.42
C ASP A 76 4.54 -4.66 1.66
N ILE A 77 3.86 -3.94 0.77
CA ILE A 77 2.79 -4.45 -0.10
C ILE A 77 3.32 -4.57 -1.53
N TYR A 78 3.40 -5.79 -2.02
CA TYR A 78 4.00 -6.13 -3.30
C TYR A 78 2.96 -6.53 -4.34
N PRO A 79 3.11 -6.13 -5.61
CA PRO A 79 2.33 -6.69 -6.69
C PRO A 79 2.74 -8.15 -6.95
N ALA A 80 1.77 -8.97 -7.30
CA ALA A 80 2.01 -10.35 -7.66
C ALA A 80 1.02 -10.84 -8.72
N LEU A 81 1.51 -11.66 -9.64
CA LEU A 81 0.73 -12.25 -10.72
C LEU A 81 0.30 -13.65 -10.33
N VAL A 82 -0.99 -13.94 -10.42
CA VAL A 82 -1.54 -15.25 -10.11
C VAL A 82 -1.28 -16.23 -11.25
N LEU A 83 -0.58 -17.32 -10.98
CA LEU A 83 -0.26 -18.37 -11.95
C LEU A 83 -1.21 -19.55 -11.87
N GLU A 84 -1.49 -20.01 -10.66
CA GLU A 84 -2.38 -21.14 -10.41
C GLU A 84 -3.26 -20.88 -9.21
N ILE A 85 -4.49 -21.39 -9.24
CA ILE A 85 -5.44 -21.27 -8.14
C ILE A 85 -6.02 -22.65 -7.83
N SER A 86 -6.03 -22.95 -6.54
CA SER A 86 -6.80 -24.04 -5.97
C SER A 86 -7.60 -23.54 -4.75
N PRO A 87 -8.56 -24.31 -4.24
CA PRO A 87 -9.30 -23.95 -3.03
C PRO A 87 -8.42 -23.81 -1.78
N LYS A 88 -7.21 -24.37 -1.80
CA LYS A 88 -6.29 -24.43 -0.64
C LYS A 88 -5.03 -23.59 -0.80
N ALA A 89 -4.67 -23.22 -2.04
CA ALA A 89 -3.44 -22.49 -2.32
C ALA A 89 -3.57 -21.64 -3.60
N VAL A 90 -2.88 -20.54 -3.62
CA VAL A 90 -2.69 -19.67 -4.79
C VAL A 90 -1.20 -19.55 -5.03
N LYS A 91 -0.74 -19.96 -6.23
CA LYS A 91 0.65 -19.74 -6.64
C LYS A 91 0.73 -18.41 -7.37
N VAL A 92 1.71 -17.61 -6.98
CA VAL A 92 1.94 -16.29 -7.52
C VAL A 92 3.39 -16.10 -7.90
N TYR A 93 3.61 -15.26 -8.88
CA TYR A 93 4.90 -14.70 -9.22
C TYR A 93 5.01 -13.28 -8.66
N ARG A 94 6.09 -12.99 -7.96
CA ARG A 94 6.46 -11.64 -7.53
C ARG A 94 7.61 -11.14 -8.40
N LYS A 95 7.58 -9.87 -8.76
CA LYS A 95 8.63 -9.19 -9.53
C LYS A 95 10.02 -9.49 -8.96
N GLY A 96 10.96 -9.81 -9.84
CA GLY A 96 12.31 -10.24 -9.46
C GLY A 96 12.51 -11.76 -9.40
N GLY A 97 11.62 -12.56 -9.99
CA GLY A 97 11.80 -14.02 -10.17
C GLY A 97 11.32 -14.89 -9.01
N GLU A 98 10.61 -14.34 -8.04
CA GLU A 98 10.19 -15.10 -6.86
C GLU A 98 8.82 -15.79 -7.06
N MET A 99 8.84 -17.12 -7.09
CA MET A 99 7.63 -17.95 -7.08
C MET A 99 7.20 -18.24 -5.66
N LEU A 100 5.94 -17.93 -5.33
CA LEU A 100 5.41 -18.06 -3.98
C LEU A 100 4.12 -18.88 -3.99
N GLU A 101 3.89 -19.62 -2.91
CA GLU A 101 2.61 -20.30 -2.66
C GLU A 101 1.96 -19.71 -1.41
N ILE A 102 0.74 -19.21 -1.55
CA ILE A 102 -0.04 -18.64 -0.47
C ILE A 102 -1.14 -19.62 -0.12
N GLY A 103 -1.16 -20.09 1.10
CA GLY A 103 -2.13 -21.07 1.59
C GLY A 103 -2.72 -20.71 2.95
N GLY A 104 -3.62 -21.53 3.45
CA GLY A 104 -4.16 -21.41 4.79
C GLY A 104 -4.69 -20.05 5.18
N GLY A 105 -4.13 -19.47 6.24
CA GLY A 105 -4.50 -18.14 6.75
C GLY A 105 -4.29 -17.01 5.76
N GLY A 106 -3.31 -17.12 4.87
CA GLY A 106 -2.97 -16.11 3.86
C GLY A 106 -4.06 -15.90 2.80
N LEU A 107 -4.95 -16.89 2.61
CA LEU A 107 -6.08 -16.79 1.68
C LEU A 107 -7.34 -16.20 2.31
N LYS A 108 -7.42 -16.13 3.64
CA LYS A 108 -8.65 -15.81 4.38
C LYS A 108 -9.32 -14.52 3.91
N PHE A 109 -8.53 -13.50 3.63
CA PHE A 109 -9.06 -12.20 3.19
C PHE A 109 -9.71 -12.28 1.80
N ALA A 110 -9.12 -13.03 0.87
CA ALA A 110 -9.59 -13.19 -0.51
C ALA A 110 -10.47 -14.43 -0.73
N GLN A 111 -10.78 -15.20 0.33
CA GLN A 111 -11.45 -16.50 0.25
C GLN A 111 -12.73 -16.48 -0.60
N ARG A 112 -13.51 -15.41 -0.52
CA ARG A 112 -14.76 -15.28 -1.29
C ARG A 112 -14.54 -15.15 -2.79
N MET A 113 -13.35 -14.69 -3.22
CA MET A 113 -13.00 -14.46 -4.62
C MET A 113 -12.28 -15.65 -5.27
N LEU A 114 -12.03 -16.71 -4.50
CA LEU A 114 -11.42 -17.96 -5.01
C LEU A 114 -12.44 -18.95 -5.56
N GLY A 115 -13.70 -18.82 -5.18
CA GLY A 115 -14.75 -19.78 -5.53
C GLY A 115 -15.56 -19.39 -6.77
N ASP A 116 -16.31 -20.35 -7.31
CA ASP A 116 -17.17 -20.17 -8.50
C ASP A 116 -18.33 -19.20 -8.28
N LYS A 117 -18.67 -18.93 -7.02
CA LYS A 117 -19.71 -17.97 -6.63
C LYS A 117 -19.24 -16.51 -6.63
N ALA A 118 -17.95 -16.27 -6.85
CA ALA A 118 -17.42 -14.92 -6.94
C ALA A 118 -17.92 -14.23 -8.22
N PRO A 119 -18.20 -12.91 -8.17
CA PRO A 119 -18.50 -12.14 -9.38
C PRO A 119 -17.35 -12.28 -10.40
N ALA A 120 -17.69 -12.47 -11.66
CA ALA A 120 -16.72 -12.77 -12.72
C ALA A 120 -15.61 -11.71 -12.87
N ASN A 121 -15.94 -10.45 -12.59
CA ASN A 121 -15.02 -9.30 -12.63
C ASN A 121 -14.15 -9.13 -11.37
N GLN A 122 -14.40 -9.90 -10.31
CA GLN A 122 -13.65 -9.85 -9.05
C GLN A 122 -12.99 -11.19 -8.70
N ARG A 123 -13.39 -12.25 -9.41
CA ARG A 123 -12.90 -13.60 -9.16
C ARG A 123 -11.43 -13.69 -9.47
N LEU A 124 -10.67 -14.22 -8.51
CA LEU A 124 -9.27 -14.54 -8.74
C LEU A 124 -9.16 -15.70 -9.74
N ARG A 125 -8.33 -15.52 -10.74
CA ARG A 125 -8.02 -16.52 -11.77
C ARG A 125 -6.58 -16.35 -12.24
N ARG A 126 -6.08 -17.30 -13.01
CA ARG A 126 -4.77 -17.18 -13.66
C ARG A 126 -4.69 -15.86 -14.46
N GLY A 127 -3.58 -15.18 -14.32
CA GLY A 127 -3.36 -13.85 -14.91
C GLY A 127 -3.90 -12.68 -14.08
N ALA A 128 -4.50 -12.93 -12.90
CA ALA A 128 -4.92 -11.85 -12.01
C ALA A 128 -3.71 -11.17 -11.37
N VAL A 129 -3.66 -9.85 -11.40
CA VAL A 129 -2.70 -9.05 -10.63
C VAL A 129 -3.31 -8.71 -9.29
N ILE A 130 -2.61 -9.09 -8.23
CA ILE A 130 -3.05 -8.94 -6.83
C ILE A 130 -1.96 -8.31 -5.99
N ARG A 131 -2.28 -7.96 -4.74
CA ARG A 131 -1.29 -7.52 -3.75
C ARG A 131 -1.06 -8.60 -2.71
N ILE A 132 0.20 -8.74 -2.33
CA ILE A 132 0.63 -9.65 -1.28
C ILE A 132 1.47 -8.92 -0.24
N GLN A 133 1.45 -9.42 0.98
CA GLN A 133 2.18 -8.85 2.12
C GLN A 133 2.54 -9.97 3.08
N LYS A 134 3.62 -9.83 3.84
CA LYS A 134 3.90 -10.73 4.96
C LYS A 134 3.08 -10.32 6.18
N ASP A 135 2.55 -11.30 6.88
CA ASP A 135 1.93 -11.09 8.19
C ASP A 135 2.99 -10.95 9.29
N GLU A 136 2.57 -10.73 10.53
CA GLU A 136 3.46 -10.60 11.70
C GLU A 136 4.32 -11.86 11.96
N LYS A 137 3.94 -13.01 11.39
CA LYS A 137 4.69 -14.27 11.47
C LYS A 137 5.60 -14.52 10.28
N GLY A 138 5.67 -13.55 9.35
CA GLY A 138 6.43 -13.66 8.11
C GLY A 138 5.78 -14.53 7.03
N GLN A 139 4.50 -14.91 7.20
CA GLN A 139 3.78 -15.72 6.22
C GLN A 139 3.15 -14.82 5.16
N TRP A 140 3.24 -15.22 3.89
CA TRP A 140 2.60 -14.50 2.81
C TRP A 140 1.07 -14.57 2.88
N GLN A 141 0.41 -13.46 2.69
CA GLN A 141 -1.03 -13.32 2.62
C GLN A 141 -1.45 -12.42 1.46
N ILE A 142 -2.64 -12.69 0.92
CA ILE A 142 -3.27 -11.79 -0.04
C ILE A 142 -3.76 -10.55 0.71
N THR A 143 -3.45 -9.40 0.16
CA THR A 143 -3.89 -8.09 0.65
C THR A 143 -4.42 -7.24 -0.51
N GLN A 144 -4.63 -5.97 -0.28
CA GLN A 144 -4.99 -4.98 -1.31
C GLN A 144 -4.45 -3.61 -0.92
N LEU A 145 -4.25 -2.75 -1.91
CA LEU A 145 -3.96 -1.35 -1.65
C LEU A 145 -5.22 -0.65 -1.15
N PRO A 146 -5.17 0.11 -0.05
CA PRO A 146 -6.35 0.78 0.47
C PRO A 146 -6.87 1.86 -0.48
N GLN A 147 -8.20 2.03 -0.51
CA GLN A 147 -8.87 3.11 -1.24
C GLN A 147 -9.13 4.34 -0.37
N VAL A 148 -8.87 4.22 0.93
CA VAL A 148 -8.96 5.32 1.89
C VAL A 148 -7.57 5.79 2.25
N ASP A 149 -7.48 7.00 2.75
CA ASP A 149 -6.24 7.59 3.23
C ASP A 149 -6.44 8.18 4.62
N ALA A 150 -5.34 8.40 5.33
CA ALA A 150 -5.33 9.04 6.63
C ALA A 150 -4.05 9.82 6.83
N ALA A 151 -4.07 10.75 7.76
CA ALA A 151 -2.94 11.55 8.13
C ALA A 151 -2.79 11.61 9.65
N LEU A 152 -1.56 11.86 10.11
CA LEU A 152 -1.25 12.01 11.53
C LEU A 152 -0.26 13.15 11.72
N VAL A 153 -0.51 14.00 12.70
CA VAL A 153 0.45 14.98 13.19
C VAL A 153 0.61 14.84 14.70
N SER A 154 1.84 14.86 15.15
CA SER A 154 2.19 14.87 16.57
C SER A 154 2.90 16.17 16.90
N LEU A 155 2.40 16.89 17.88
CA LEU A 155 2.92 18.16 18.33
C LEU A 155 3.44 18.04 19.76
N ASP A 156 4.50 18.76 20.06
CA ASP A 156 4.95 18.98 21.43
C ASP A 156 3.97 19.92 22.14
N PRO A 157 3.40 19.55 23.29
CA PRO A 157 2.42 20.39 23.95
C PRO A 157 3.00 21.66 24.62
N GLN A 158 4.32 21.74 24.78
CA GLN A 158 4.97 22.86 25.43
C GLN A 158 5.28 24.01 24.47
N ASP A 159 5.74 23.68 23.26
CA ASP A 159 6.20 24.67 22.29
C ASP A 159 5.51 24.60 20.93
N GLY A 160 4.63 23.58 20.73
CA GLY A 160 3.92 23.35 19.46
C GLY A 160 4.80 22.78 18.36
N ALA A 161 6.03 22.38 18.64
CA ALA A 161 6.93 21.83 17.64
C ALA A 161 6.37 20.52 17.04
N ILE A 162 6.42 20.39 15.71
CA ILE A 162 5.99 19.16 15.03
C ILE A 162 7.05 18.08 15.27
N ARG A 163 6.67 17.00 15.96
CA ARG A 163 7.51 15.83 16.25
C ARG A 163 7.34 14.71 15.24
N ALA A 164 6.14 14.58 14.64
CA ALA A 164 5.88 13.69 13.51
C ALA A 164 4.79 14.28 12.61
N LEU A 165 4.89 14.01 11.30
CA LEU A 165 3.89 14.39 10.33
C LEU A 165 3.83 13.34 9.22
N VAL A 166 2.69 12.66 9.09
CA VAL A 166 2.39 11.71 8.04
C VAL A 166 1.19 12.21 7.28
N GLY A 167 1.37 12.57 6.02
CA GLY A 167 0.35 13.23 5.22
C GLY A 167 -0.58 12.28 4.45
N SER A 168 -0.17 11.03 4.26
CA SER A 168 -0.91 10.01 3.51
C SER A 168 -0.41 8.61 3.87
N PHE A 169 -1.14 7.60 3.43
CA PHE A 169 -0.77 6.18 3.57
C PHE A 169 0.56 5.85 2.87
N ASP A 170 0.77 6.39 1.68
CA ASP A 170 1.96 6.18 0.86
C ASP A 170 2.27 7.43 0.04
N PHE A 171 3.38 8.08 0.35
CA PHE A 171 3.82 9.29 -0.34
C PHE A 171 4.18 9.04 -1.81
N GLY A 172 4.69 7.86 -2.14
CA GLY A 172 5.03 7.49 -3.52
C GLY A 172 3.81 7.48 -4.44
N ARG A 173 2.68 7.04 -3.90
CA ARG A 173 1.40 6.93 -4.62
C ARG A 173 0.55 8.20 -4.54
N ASN A 174 0.53 8.86 -3.39
CA ASN A 174 -0.26 10.05 -3.17
C ASN A 174 0.56 11.12 -2.44
N LYS A 175 0.97 12.13 -3.19
CA LYS A 175 1.73 13.28 -2.66
C LYS A 175 0.85 14.34 -1.99
N TYR A 176 -0.47 14.15 -1.96
CA TYR A 176 -1.39 15.04 -1.31
C TYR A 176 -1.26 14.93 0.21
N ASN A 177 -0.84 16.01 0.85
CA ASN A 177 -0.66 16.06 2.29
C ASN A 177 -1.98 16.42 2.98
N HIS A 178 -2.67 15.41 3.51
CA HIS A 178 -3.95 15.60 4.19
C HIS A 178 -3.86 16.44 5.47
N VAL A 179 -2.68 16.56 6.08
CA VAL A 179 -2.48 17.43 7.26
C VAL A 179 -2.58 18.91 6.89
N THR A 180 -1.99 19.30 5.74
CA THR A 180 -1.83 20.71 5.38
C THR A 180 -2.70 21.17 4.21
N GLN A 181 -3.19 20.25 3.39
CA GLN A 181 -3.92 20.58 2.15
C GLN A 181 -5.40 20.22 2.21
N ALA A 182 -5.80 19.25 3.06
CA ALA A 182 -7.19 18.86 3.18
C ALA A 182 -8.01 19.91 3.92
N LEU A 183 -8.88 20.60 3.19
CA LEU A 183 -9.85 21.52 3.75
C LEU A 183 -11.09 20.73 4.22
N ARG A 184 -11.13 20.41 5.51
CA ARG A 184 -12.22 19.65 6.12
C ARG A 184 -12.89 20.45 7.22
N GLN A 185 -14.19 20.21 7.40
CA GLN A 185 -14.96 20.78 8.49
C GLN A 185 -14.49 20.12 9.82
N PRO A 186 -14.02 20.90 10.81
CA PRO A 186 -13.42 20.35 12.02
C PRO A 186 -14.43 19.65 12.93
N GLY A 187 -15.72 19.95 12.77
CA GLY A 187 -16.78 19.36 13.59
C GLY A 187 -16.57 19.58 15.09
N SER A 188 -16.77 18.49 15.90
CA SER A 188 -16.59 18.58 17.37
C SER A 188 -15.14 18.77 17.82
N SER A 189 -14.15 18.68 16.90
CA SER A 189 -12.75 19.01 17.20
C SER A 189 -12.51 20.50 17.42
N PHE A 190 -13.50 21.34 17.10
CA PHE A 190 -13.48 22.80 17.30
C PHE A 190 -14.15 23.24 18.59
N LYS A 191 -14.16 22.43 19.62
CA LYS A 191 -14.76 22.78 20.92
C LYS A 191 -13.72 23.33 21.89
#